data_35e1068eb576c23ecf4f2e55347777b8
#
_entry.id   35e1068eb576c23ecf4f2e55347777b8
#
_cell.length_a   1.000
_cell.length_b   1.000
_cell.length_c   1.000
_cell.angle_alpha   90.00
_cell.angle_beta   90.00
_cell.angle_gamma   90.00
#
_symmetry.space_group_name_H-M   'P 1'
#
loop_
_entity.id
_entity.type
_entity.pdbx_description
1 polymer ?
#
loop_
_entity_poly.entity_id
_entity_poly.type
_entity_poly.pdbx_seq_one_letter_code
_entity_poly.pdbx_strand_id
1 'polypeptide(L)'
;GLGDVYKRQFVRGIPVDNLYEDQDTEEVYNRLLYAASRQLFALVVGDAGTGKTTALRRLKSVLDGQDYTVLYLSESKLTPRHFYNGLLEQLGCETRFYRGDARNLLHHEIEIMRGVGHRKLVVIVDEGHLLSKEMLEEIRFLLNYKMDSENPLALILAGQTELWEKLRLQAYRAILHRVDIQCFLMPYEYAQTKAYIEKQLTYAGHPNAIFSEDAMKAVHSFSSGIPRPVSYTHL
;
A
#
# COMPACT_ATOMS: atom_id res chain seq x y z
N GLY A 1 -10.87 33.67 5.77
CA GLY A 1 -12.05 33.40 6.62
C GLY A 1 -12.17 31.92 6.98
N LEU A 2 -13.07 31.57 7.90
CA LEU A 2 -13.28 30.18 8.35
C LEU A 2 -13.43 29.18 7.17
N GLY A 3 -14.05 29.59 6.07
CA GLY A 3 -14.24 28.75 4.88
C GLY A 3 -12.95 28.36 4.13
N ASP A 4 -11.87 29.13 4.23
CA ASP A 4 -10.58 28.82 3.61
C ASP A 4 -9.76 27.84 4.47
N VAL A 5 -10.02 27.82 5.77
CA VAL A 5 -9.43 26.92 6.73
C VAL A 5 -9.96 25.51 6.50
N TYR A 6 -11.28 25.35 6.32
CA TYR A 6 -11.89 24.04 6.03
C TYR A 6 -11.36 23.38 4.76
N LYS A 7 -11.02 24.17 3.73
CA LYS A 7 -10.45 23.66 2.48
C LYS A 7 -9.03 23.08 2.63
N ARG A 8 -8.29 23.44 3.67
CA ARG A 8 -6.91 22.96 3.91
C ARG A 8 -6.83 21.81 4.90
N GLN A 9 -7.84 21.59 5.74
CA GLN A 9 -7.79 20.66 6.87
C GLN A 9 -7.81 19.17 6.45
N PHE A 10 -8.54 18.83 5.39
CA PHE A 10 -8.79 17.44 5.03
C PHE A 10 -8.52 17.20 3.54
N VAL A 11 -7.39 17.69 3.05
CA VAL A 11 -7.01 17.55 1.63
C VAL A 11 -6.46 16.15 1.40
N ARG A 12 -6.84 15.52 0.28
CA ARG A 12 -6.30 14.21 -0.15
C ARG A 12 -4.78 14.22 -0.40
N GLY A 13 -4.16 15.36 -0.53
CA GLY A 13 -2.77 15.57 -0.90
C GLY A 13 -1.86 16.04 0.25
N ILE A 14 -2.10 15.63 1.49
CA ILE A 14 -1.20 15.97 2.61
C ILE A 14 0.20 15.45 2.30
N PRO A 15 1.25 16.29 2.40
CA PRO A 15 2.64 15.85 2.29
C PRO A 15 2.96 14.74 3.28
N VAL A 16 3.84 13.83 2.88
CA VAL A 16 4.20 12.65 3.70
C VAL A 16 4.67 13.06 5.10
N ASP A 17 5.44 14.14 5.22
CA ASP A 17 5.99 14.65 6.48
C ASP A 17 4.93 15.17 7.47
N ASN A 18 3.70 15.40 7.00
CA ASN A 18 2.58 15.90 7.82
C ASN A 18 1.50 14.84 8.07
N LEU A 19 1.75 13.60 7.69
CA LEU A 19 0.81 12.51 7.97
C LEU A 19 0.72 12.27 9.48
N TYR A 20 -0.47 11.85 9.91
CA TYR A 20 -0.64 11.33 11.26
C TYR A 20 -0.02 9.93 11.33
N GLU A 21 0.83 9.74 12.31
CA GLU A 21 1.52 8.50 12.58
C GLU A 21 1.25 8.13 14.04
N ASP A 22 0.75 6.94 14.23
CA ASP A 22 0.64 6.28 15.52
C ASP A 22 1.57 5.06 15.56
N GLN A 23 1.62 4.39 16.67
CA GLN A 23 2.48 3.23 16.86
C GLN A 23 2.15 2.10 15.86
N ASP A 24 0.87 1.90 15.55
CA ASP A 24 0.43 0.83 14.66
C ASP A 24 0.80 1.12 13.21
N THR A 25 0.59 2.35 12.74
CA THR A 25 0.96 2.77 11.40
C THR A 25 2.48 2.79 11.21
N GLU A 26 3.24 3.18 12.25
CA GLU A 26 4.69 3.13 12.24
C GLU A 26 5.22 1.69 12.20
N GLU A 27 4.60 0.77 12.94
CA GLU A 27 4.96 -0.65 12.88
C GLU A 27 4.72 -1.22 11.47
N VAL A 28 3.56 -0.95 10.87
CA VAL A 28 3.26 -1.36 9.48
C VAL A 28 4.32 -0.81 8.52
N TYR A 29 4.65 0.47 8.63
CA TYR A 29 5.66 1.11 7.80
C TYR A 29 7.04 0.44 7.93
N ASN A 30 7.50 0.18 9.15
CA ASN A 30 8.78 -0.48 9.40
C ASN A 30 8.82 -1.91 8.86
N ARG A 31 7.71 -2.65 8.95
CA ARG A 31 7.57 -3.99 8.36
C ARG A 31 7.65 -3.93 6.83
N LEU A 32 7.06 -2.91 6.19
CA LEU A 32 7.14 -2.73 4.74
C LEU A 32 8.55 -2.34 4.26
N LEU A 33 9.26 -1.48 5.02
CA LEU A 33 10.67 -1.20 4.77
C LEU A 33 11.53 -2.46 4.87
N TYR A 34 11.28 -3.27 5.89
CA TYR A 34 11.97 -4.55 6.04
C TYR A 34 11.68 -5.49 4.86
N ALA A 35 10.42 -5.59 4.43
CA ALA A 35 10.04 -6.37 3.25
C ALA A 35 10.78 -5.90 1.99
N ALA A 36 10.84 -4.59 1.75
CA ALA A 36 11.58 -4.01 0.63
C ALA A 36 13.08 -4.33 0.71
N SER A 37 13.68 -4.17 1.88
CA SER A 37 15.12 -4.39 2.09
C SER A 37 15.55 -5.85 1.91
N ARG A 38 14.68 -6.79 2.29
CA ARG A 38 14.91 -8.23 2.22
C ARG A 38 14.31 -8.89 0.98
N GLN A 39 13.67 -8.12 0.11
CA GLN A 39 12.97 -8.63 -1.09
C GLN A 39 11.93 -9.70 -0.75
N LEU A 40 11.06 -9.40 0.22
CA LEU A 40 10.04 -10.31 0.73
C LEU A 40 8.66 -10.01 0.13
N PHE A 41 7.75 -10.97 0.27
CA PHE A 41 6.34 -10.79 -0.04
C PHE A 41 5.57 -10.31 1.19
N ALA A 42 5.07 -9.08 1.15
CA ALA A 42 4.25 -8.47 2.19
C ALA A 42 2.80 -8.33 1.76
N LEU A 43 1.89 -8.63 2.67
CA LEU A 43 0.45 -8.41 2.53
C LEU A 43 0.02 -7.26 3.44
N VAL A 44 -0.71 -6.28 2.90
CA VAL A 44 -1.28 -5.17 3.65
C VAL A 44 -2.80 -5.21 3.54
N VAL A 45 -3.46 -5.43 4.65
CA VAL A 45 -4.92 -5.58 4.73
C VAL A 45 -5.52 -4.52 5.63
N GLY A 46 -6.67 -4.03 5.26
CA GLY A 46 -7.47 -3.10 6.08
C GLY A 46 -8.67 -2.60 5.30
N ASP A 47 -9.68 -2.13 5.98
CA ASP A 47 -10.90 -1.62 5.36
C ASP A 47 -10.67 -0.39 4.49
N ALA A 48 -11.67 -0.03 3.69
CA ALA A 48 -11.57 1.16 2.86
C ALA A 48 -11.40 2.42 3.74
N GLY A 49 -10.32 3.17 3.51
CA GLY A 49 -10.08 4.41 4.26
C GLY A 49 -9.20 4.28 5.51
N THR A 50 -8.71 3.08 5.86
CA THR A 50 -7.82 2.86 7.02
C THR A 50 -6.37 3.36 6.82
N GLY A 51 -6.02 3.88 5.64
CA GLY A 51 -4.70 4.47 5.41
C GLY A 51 -3.72 3.59 4.60
N LYS A 52 -4.15 2.45 4.02
CA LYS A 52 -3.28 1.59 3.19
C LYS A 52 -2.49 2.37 2.15
N THR A 53 -3.19 3.09 1.27
CA THR A 53 -2.56 3.87 0.19
C THR A 53 -1.65 4.97 0.74
N THR A 54 -1.94 5.50 1.94
CA THR A 54 -1.09 6.46 2.65
C THR A 54 0.22 5.82 3.08
N ALA A 55 0.18 4.64 3.68
CA ALA A 55 1.37 3.88 4.07
C ALA A 55 2.22 3.50 2.85
N LEU A 56 1.59 3.06 1.75
CA LEU A 56 2.28 2.73 0.50
C LEU A 56 2.94 3.96 -0.14
N ARG A 57 2.28 5.12 -0.11
CA ARG A 57 2.82 6.38 -0.61
C ARG A 57 4.04 6.84 0.21
N ARG A 58 3.98 6.71 1.54
CA ARG A 58 5.10 6.98 2.42
C ARG A 58 6.27 6.06 2.11
N LEU A 59 6.03 4.76 2.00
CA LEU A 59 7.05 3.80 1.62
C LEU A 59 7.72 4.18 0.28
N LYS A 60 6.92 4.47 -0.74
CA LYS A 60 7.44 4.87 -2.05
C LYS A 60 8.32 6.11 -1.95
N SER A 61 7.89 7.16 -1.24
CA SER A 61 8.65 8.42 -1.12
C SER A 61 10.01 8.25 -0.44
N VAL A 62 10.14 7.29 0.48
CA VAL A 62 11.40 7.01 1.17
C VAL A 62 12.33 6.13 0.33
N LEU A 63 11.76 5.20 -0.44
CA LEU A 63 12.56 4.32 -1.31
C LEU A 63 13.00 5.00 -2.62
N ASP A 64 12.21 5.97 -3.12
CA ASP A 64 12.55 6.70 -4.35
C ASP A 64 13.89 7.46 -4.19
N GLY A 65 14.81 7.25 -5.12
CA GLY A 65 16.13 7.90 -5.13
C GLY A 65 17.22 7.17 -4.33
N GLN A 66 16.89 6.07 -3.65
CA GLN A 66 17.86 5.15 -3.05
C GLN A 66 18.21 4.01 -4.03
N ASP A 67 18.71 2.89 -3.50
CA ASP A 67 19.06 1.70 -4.29
C ASP A 67 17.81 0.88 -4.71
N TYR A 68 16.66 1.52 -4.84
CA TYR A 68 15.40 0.89 -5.17
C TYR A 68 14.78 1.44 -6.46
N THR A 69 14.04 0.58 -7.13
CA THR A 69 13.08 0.92 -8.19
C THR A 69 11.70 0.50 -7.71
N VAL A 70 10.79 1.46 -7.53
CA VAL A 70 9.44 1.19 -7.01
C VAL A 70 8.43 1.30 -8.14
N LEU A 71 7.74 0.20 -8.44
CA LEU A 71 6.66 0.12 -9.42
C LEU A 71 5.33 0.00 -8.69
N TYR A 72 4.31 0.70 -9.19
CA TYR A 72 2.99 0.74 -8.56
C TYR A 72 1.88 0.43 -9.55
N LEU A 73 1.01 -0.51 -9.20
CA LEU A 73 -0.16 -0.92 -9.97
C LEU A 73 -1.41 -0.86 -9.09
N SER A 74 -2.47 -0.21 -9.59
CA SER A 74 -3.74 -0.03 -8.87
C SER A 74 -4.97 -0.29 -9.76
N GLU A 75 -4.84 -1.13 -10.78
CA GLU A 75 -5.91 -1.38 -11.73
C GLU A 75 -6.92 -2.42 -11.22
N SER A 76 -8.20 -2.11 -11.28
CA SER A 76 -9.30 -2.98 -10.80
C SER A 76 -9.51 -4.26 -11.63
N LYS A 77 -9.05 -4.28 -12.88
CA LYS A 77 -9.19 -5.42 -13.82
C LYS A 77 -7.84 -5.86 -14.37
N LEU A 78 -6.88 -6.04 -13.50
CA LEU A 78 -5.54 -6.44 -13.87
C LEU A 78 -5.53 -7.89 -14.38
N THR A 79 -5.22 -8.07 -15.65
CA THR A 79 -4.93 -9.39 -16.23
C THR A 79 -3.44 -9.67 -16.21
N PRO A 80 -2.99 -10.94 -16.27
CA PRO A 80 -1.55 -11.25 -16.29
C PRO A 80 -0.75 -10.48 -17.36
N ARG A 81 -1.33 -10.31 -18.55
CA ARG A 81 -0.68 -9.53 -19.61
C ARG A 81 -0.55 -8.05 -19.24
N HIS A 82 -1.63 -7.44 -18.76
CA HIS A 82 -1.59 -6.02 -18.34
C HIS A 82 -0.67 -5.82 -17.15
N PHE A 83 -0.61 -6.78 -16.24
CA PHE A 83 0.31 -6.76 -15.10
C PHE A 83 1.77 -6.66 -15.57
N TYR A 84 2.22 -7.58 -16.43
CA TYR A 84 3.61 -7.57 -16.91
C TYR A 84 3.91 -6.33 -17.76
N ASN A 85 3.01 -5.95 -18.66
CA ASN A 85 3.20 -4.77 -19.49
C ASN A 85 3.20 -3.48 -18.68
N GLY A 86 2.34 -3.35 -17.68
CA GLY A 86 2.33 -2.18 -16.80
C GLY A 86 3.62 -2.04 -15.96
N LEU A 87 4.26 -3.16 -15.59
CA LEU A 87 5.59 -3.14 -14.95
C LEU A 87 6.69 -2.76 -15.97
N LEU A 88 6.65 -3.33 -17.17
CA LEU A 88 7.61 -3.03 -18.23
C LEU A 88 7.55 -1.56 -18.66
N GLU A 89 6.35 -1.00 -18.84
CA GLU A 89 6.16 0.43 -19.17
C GLU A 89 6.77 1.35 -18.11
N GLN A 90 6.58 1.05 -16.83
CA GLN A 90 7.18 1.82 -15.75
C GLN A 90 8.71 1.68 -15.70
N LEU A 91 9.25 0.58 -16.20
CA LEU A 91 10.71 0.39 -16.39
C LEU A 91 11.26 1.06 -17.66
N GLY A 92 10.38 1.64 -18.50
CA GLY A 92 10.76 2.23 -19.78
C GLY A 92 11.02 1.21 -20.89
N CYS A 93 10.55 -0.03 -20.70
CA CYS A 93 10.70 -1.12 -21.67
C CYS A 93 9.49 -1.19 -22.61
N GLU A 94 9.71 -1.76 -23.81
CA GLU A 94 8.63 -2.03 -24.74
C GLU A 94 7.68 -3.11 -24.22
N THR A 95 6.39 -2.90 -24.39
CA THR A 95 5.37 -3.90 -24.08
C THR A 95 5.42 -5.09 -25.03
N ARG A 96 4.90 -6.23 -24.60
CA ARG A 96 4.86 -7.46 -25.40
C ARG A 96 3.41 -7.90 -25.60
N PHE A 97 3.13 -8.43 -26.80
CA PHE A 97 1.78 -8.93 -27.13
C PHE A 97 1.47 -10.22 -26.37
N TYR A 98 2.41 -11.13 -26.27
CA TYR A 98 2.22 -12.40 -25.58
C TYR A 98 2.68 -12.29 -24.11
N ARG A 99 1.88 -12.84 -23.19
CA ARG A 99 2.16 -12.88 -21.75
C ARG A 99 3.53 -13.49 -21.43
N GLY A 100 3.87 -14.60 -22.12
CA GLY A 100 5.13 -15.29 -21.89
C GLY A 100 6.34 -14.42 -22.21
N ASP A 101 6.29 -13.67 -23.30
CA ASP A 101 7.37 -12.78 -23.72
C ASP A 101 7.49 -11.59 -22.76
N ALA A 102 6.36 -11.02 -22.33
CA ALA A 102 6.34 -9.94 -21.33
C ALA A 102 6.98 -10.40 -20.01
N ARG A 103 6.62 -11.60 -19.54
CA ARG A 103 7.21 -12.20 -18.34
C ARG A 103 8.71 -12.42 -18.48
N ASN A 104 9.15 -13.01 -19.58
CA ASN A 104 10.57 -13.29 -19.81
C ASN A 104 11.38 -12.00 -19.89
N LEU A 105 10.85 -10.96 -20.55
CA LEU A 105 11.49 -9.65 -20.60
C LEU A 105 11.57 -9.03 -19.20
N LEU A 106 10.52 -9.07 -18.40
CA LEU A 106 10.54 -8.57 -17.03
C LEU A 106 11.61 -9.29 -16.18
N HIS A 107 11.68 -10.62 -16.27
CA HIS A 107 12.73 -11.39 -15.58
C HIS A 107 14.14 -10.96 -15.99
N HIS A 108 14.35 -10.74 -17.28
CA HIS A 108 15.62 -10.27 -17.80
C HIS A 108 15.99 -8.89 -17.26
N GLU A 109 15.05 -7.94 -17.25
CA GLU A 109 15.27 -6.60 -16.70
C GLU A 109 15.57 -6.63 -15.19
N ILE A 110 14.88 -7.50 -14.43
CA ILE A 110 15.17 -7.71 -13.00
C ILE A 110 16.61 -8.20 -12.80
N GLU A 111 17.09 -9.13 -13.64
CA GLU A 111 18.48 -9.63 -13.56
C GLU A 111 19.50 -8.53 -13.86
N ILE A 112 19.24 -7.70 -14.86
CA ILE A 112 20.10 -6.56 -15.21
C ILE A 112 20.15 -5.56 -14.05
N MET A 113 18.99 -5.18 -13.48
CA MET A 113 18.93 -4.24 -12.37
C MET A 113 19.69 -4.74 -11.14
N ARG A 114 19.57 -6.04 -10.82
CA ARG A 114 20.26 -6.66 -9.68
C ARG A 114 21.76 -6.81 -9.92
N GLY A 115 22.14 -7.22 -11.14
CA GLY A 115 23.53 -7.54 -11.47
C GLY A 115 24.39 -6.30 -11.75
N VAL A 116 23.92 -5.42 -12.61
CA VAL A 116 24.69 -4.25 -13.06
C VAL A 116 24.36 -3.01 -12.24
N GLY A 117 23.07 -2.79 -11.94
CA GLY A 117 22.61 -1.58 -11.26
C GLY A 117 22.67 -1.66 -9.74
N HIS A 118 22.86 -2.84 -9.16
CA HIS A 118 22.72 -3.11 -7.70
C HIS A 118 21.43 -2.58 -7.10
N ARG A 119 20.38 -2.42 -7.94
CA ARG A 119 19.08 -1.89 -7.53
C ARG A 119 18.12 -3.00 -7.18
N LYS A 120 17.36 -2.79 -6.13
CA LYS A 120 16.29 -3.68 -5.67
C LYS A 120 14.96 -3.25 -6.26
N LEU A 121 14.22 -4.19 -6.83
CA LEU A 121 12.89 -3.93 -7.34
C LEU A 121 11.84 -4.12 -6.24
N VAL A 122 10.94 -3.15 -6.10
CA VAL A 122 9.77 -3.22 -5.22
C VAL A 122 8.53 -3.04 -6.08
N VAL A 123 7.66 -4.04 -6.12
CA VAL A 123 6.38 -3.99 -6.84
C VAL A 123 5.26 -3.86 -5.82
N ILE A 124 4.47 -2.82 -5.95
CA ILE A 124 3.29 -2.56 -5.13
C ILE A 124 2.06 -2.80 -5.99
N VAL A 125 1.20 -3.71 -5.57
CA VAL A 125 -0.11 -3.97 -6.18
C VAL A 125 -1.19 -3.57 -5.18
N ASP A 126 -1.89 -2.48 -5.46
CA ASP A 126 -3.01 -2.00 -4.65
C ASP A 126 -4.33 -2.61 -5.15
N GLU A 127 -5.38 -2.50 -4.35
CA GLU A 127 -6.72 -3.06 -4.63
C GLU A 127 -6.71 -4.58 -4.91
N GLY A 128 -5.80 -5.31 -4.29
CA GLY A 128 -5.56 -6.74 -4.50
C GLY A 128 -6.78 -7.65 -4.28
N HIS A 129 -7.80 -7.18 -3.53
CA HIS A 129 -9.07 -7.89 -3.36
C HIS A 129 -9.85 -8.05 -4.68
N LEU A 130 -9.60 -7.18 -5.67
CA LEU A 130 -10.21 -7.23 -7.00
C LEU A 130 -9.51 -8.20 -7.97
N LEU A 131 -8.33 -8.69 -7.63
CA LEU A 131 -7.56 -9.59 -8.48
C LEU A 131 -8.29 -10.92 -8.70
N SER A 132 -8.28 -11.41 -9.93
CA SER A 132 -8.79 -12.74 -10.26
C SER A 132 -7.90 -13.85 -9.67
N LYS A 133 -8.42 -15.08 -9.65
CA LYS A 133 -7.62 -16.25 -9.28
C LYS A 133 -6.40 -16.41 -10.18
N GLU A 134 -6.59 -16.24 -11.49
CA GLU A 134 -5.52 -16.32 -12.48
C GLU A 134 -4.40 -15.32 -12.17
N MET A 135 -4.77 -14.08 -11.82
CA MET A 135 -3.79 -13.04 -11.49
C MET A 135 -3.02 -13.36 -10.21
N LEU A 136 -3.68 -13.85 -9.18
CA LEU A 136 -3.04 -14.27 -7.94
C LEU A 136 -2.07 -15.45 -8.17
N GLU A 137 -2.43 -16.42 -9.01
CA GLU A 137 -1.52 -17.50 -9.40
C GLU A 137 -0.31 -16.98 -10.20
N GLU A 138 -0.50 -15.98 -11.06
CA GLU A 138 0.61 -15.36 -11.81
C GLU A 138 1.58 -14.64 -10.87
N ILE A 139 1.08 -13.95 -9.85
CA ILE A 139 1.90 -13.36 -8.79
C ILE A 139 2.74 -14.44 -8.09
N ARG A 140 2.14 -15.60 -7.79
CA ARG A 140 2.86 -16.73 -7.19
C ARG A 140 3.99 -17.23 -8.11
N PHE A 141 3.74 -17.32 -9.41
CA PHE A 141 4.77 -17.72 -10.38
C PHE A 141 5.88 -16.68 -10.54
N LEU A 142 5.55 -15.40 -10.46
CA LEU A 142 6.56 -14.33 -10.50
C LEU A 142 7.55 -14.44 -9.33
N LEU A 143 7.05 -14.80 -8.15
CA LEU A 143 7.87 -14.99 -6.95
C LEU A 143 8.66 -16.31 -6.96
N ASN A 144 8.31 -17.26 -7.83
CA ASN A 144 9.02 -18.52 -7.96
C ASN A 144 10.25 -18.36 -8.88
N TYR A 145 11.32 -17.86 -8.31
CA TYR A 145 12.56 -17.60 -9.02
C TYR A 145 13.67 -18.54 -8.54
N LYS A 146 14.51 -19.02 -9.45
CA LYS A 146 15.65 -19.95 -9.15
C LYS A 146 15.24 -21.09 -8.19
N MET A 147 14.15 -21.78 -8.49
CA MET A 147 13.64 -22.88 -7.67
C MET A 147 13.38 -22.48 -6.21
N ASP A 148 12.78 -21.31 -5.99
CA ASP A 148 12.45 -20.76 -4.66
C ASP A 148 13.66 -20.43 -3.75
N SER A 149 14.88 -20.40 -4.29
CA SER A 149 16.07 -20.06 -3.50
C SER A 149 16.23 -18.57 -3.24
N GLU A 150 15.64 -17.72 -4.09
CA GLU A 150 15.72 -16.26 -4.00
C GLU A 150 14.42 -15.62 -4.47
N ASN A 151 13.99 -14.56 -3.81
CA ASN A 151 12.95 -13.69 -4.34
C ASN A 151 13.54 -12.71 -5.35
N PRO A 152 12.97 -12.59 -6.56
CA PRO A 152 13.50 -11.69 -7.59
C PRO A 152 13.26 -10.22 -7.26
N LEU A 153 12.24 -9.93 -6.45
CA LEU A 153 11.77 -8.59 -6.10
C LEU A 153 11.04 -8.62 -4.74
N ALA A 154 10.86 -7.46 -4.12
CA ALA A 154 9.89 -7.33 -3.05
C ALA A 154 8.50 -7.13 -3.68
N LEU A 155 7.52 -7.87 -3.19
CA LEU A 155 6.12 -7.70 -3.57
C LEU A 155 5.31 -7.21 -2.39
N ILE A 156 4.54 -6.15 -2.58
CA ILE A 156 3.61 -5.64 -1.59
C ILE A 156 2.22 -5.70 -2.20
N LEU A 157 1.39 -6.60 -1.69
CA LEU A 157 0.01 -6.75 -2.10
C LEU A 157 -0.90 -6.09 -1.06
N ALA A 158 -1.58 -5.01 -1.44
CA ALA A 158 -2.50 -4.30 -0.58
C ALA A 158 -3.95 -4.51 -1.01
N GLY A 159 -4.84 -4.61 -0.04
CA GLY A 159 -6.27 -4.78 -0.34
C GLY A 159 -7.15 -4.63 0.88
N GLN A 160 -8.46 -4.73 0.67
CA GLN A 160 -9.45 -4.70 1.73
C GLN A 160 -9.51 -6.06 2.45
N THR A 161 -10.28 -6.13 3.52
CA THR A 161 -10.41 -7.32 4.38
C THR A 161 -10.82 -8.56 3.59
N GLU A 162 -11.58 -8.40 2.50
CA GLU A 162 -11.95 -9.48 1.58
C GLU A 162 -10.75 -10.15 0.91
N LEU A 163 -9.62 -9.43 0.74
CA LEU A 163 -8.39 -10.04 0.24
C LEU A 163 -7.88 -11.10 1.20
N TRP A 164 -7.87 -10.79 2.50
CA TRP A 164 -7.45 -11.73 3.53
C TRP A 164 -8.36 -12.96 3.59
N GLU A 165 -9.67 -12.73 3.60
CA GLU A 165 -10.65 -13.81 3.60
C GLU A 165 -10.48 -14.72 2.38
N LYS A 166 -10.29 -14.13 1.19
CA LYS A 166 -10.04 -14.84 -0.06
C LYS A 166 -8.77 -15.69 0.01
N LEU A 167 -7.66 -15.14 0.48
CA LEU A 167 -6.38 -15.85 0.55
C LEU A 167 -6.40 -17.02 1.55
N ARG A 168 -7.26 -16.99 2.56
CA ARG A 168 -7.44 -18.08 3.51
C ARG A 168 -8.18 -19.29 2.94
N LEU A 169 -8.92 -19.13 1.86
CA LEU A 169 -9.60 -20.25 1.20
C LEU A 169 -8.57 -21.26 0.67
N GLN A 170 -8.94 -22.55 0.70
CA GLN A 170 -8.06 -23.64 0.28
C GLN A 170 -7.48 -23.43 -1.14
N ALA A 171 -8.27 -22.84 -2.04
CA ALA A 171 -7.85 -22.57 -3.42
C ALA A 171 -6.68 -21.59 -3.55
N TYR A 172 -6.38 -20.82 -2.50
CA TYR A 172 -5.34 -19.76 -2.51
C TYR A 172 -4.23 -20.02 -1.47
N ARG A 173 -4.27 -21.14 -0.75
CA ARG A 173 -3.26 -21.47 0.28
C ARG A 173 -1.83 -21.41 -0.22
N ALA A 174 -1.58 -21.84 -1.45
CA ALA A 174 -0.24 -21.82 -2.03
C ALA A 174 0.33 -20.41 -2.16
N ILE A 175 -0.52 -19.38 -2.33
CA ILE A 175 -0.13 -17.98 -2.34
C ILE A 175 0.09 -17.48 -0.91
N LEU A 176 -0.85 -17.78 -0.02
CA LEU A 176 -0.77 -17.36 1.39
C LEU A 176 0.49 -17.88 2.07
N HIS A 177 0.92 -19.10 1.76
CA HIS A 177 2.16 -19.69 2.29
C HIS A 177 3.44 -19.00 1.83
N ARG A 178 3.35 -18.12 0.80
CA ARG A 178 4.47 -17.32 0.32
C ARG A 178 4.51 -15.92 0.93
N VAL A 179 3.48 -15.56 1.68
CA VAL A 179 3.45 -14.27 2.36
C VAL A 179 4.38 -14.34 3.57
N ASP A 180 5.47 -13.59 3.53
CA ASP A 180 6.45 -13.51 4.60
C ASP A 180 6.02 -12.56 5.71
N ILE A 181 5.34 -11.46 5.33
CA ILE A 181 4.93 -10.41 6.26
C ILE A 181 3.46 -10.09 6.05
N GLN A 182 2.71 -10.06 7.15
CA GLN A 182 1.30 -9.69 7.17
C GLN A 182 1.13 -8.43 8.02
N CYS A 183 0.55 -7.40 7.42
CA CYS A 183 0.24 -6.12 8.06
C CYS A 183 -1.27 -5.88 8.03
N PHE A 184 -1.85 -5.57 9.18
CA PHE A 184 -3.26 -5.25 9.31
C PHE A 184 -3.41 -3.82 9.78
N LEU A 185 -4.10 -2.98 8.99
CA LEU A 185 -4.48 -1.63 9.37
C LEU A 185 -5.90 -1.67 9.90
N MET A 186 -6.00 -1.55 11.22
CA MET A 186 -7.29 -1.54 11.93
C MET A 186 -7.89 -0.13 11.96
N PRO A 187 -9.21 0.00 12.13
CA PRO A 187 -9.82 1.26 12.49
C PRO A 187 -9.20 1.82 13.78
N TYR A 188 -9.12 3.13 13.88
CA TYR A 188 -8.58 3.81 15.06
C TYR A 188 -9.45 3.60 16.28
N GLU A 189 -8.84 3.41 17.43
CA GLU A 189 -9.49 3.58 18.72
C GLU A 189 -9.81 5.06 18.97
N TYR A 190 -10.66 5.34 19.96
CA TYR A 190 -11.05 6.72 20.26
C TYR A 190 -9.85 7.65 20.49
N ALA A 191 -8.86 7.21 21.26
CA ALA A 191 -7.65 7.98 21.53
C ALA A 191 -6.86 8.33 20.25
N GLN A 192 -6.74 7.38 19.31
CA GLN A 192 -6.08 7.59 18.02
C GLN A 192 -6.90 8.52 17.13
N THR A 193 -8.24 8.38 17.10
CA THR A 193 -9.14 9.29 16.36
C THR A 193 -8.98 10.72 16.85
N LYS A 194 -8.95 10.93 18.17
CA LYS A 194 -8.73 12.23 18.79
C LYS A 194 -7.40 12.83 18.38
N ALA A 195 -6.30 12.09 18.52
CA ALA A 195 -4.97 12.52 18.15
C ALA A 195 -4.85 12.81 16.64
N TYR A 196 -5.53 12.02 15.79
CA TYR A 196 -5.61 12.27 14.36
C TYR A 196 -6.29 13.62 14.06
N ILE A 197 -7.43 13.91 14.69
CA ILE A 197 -8.16 15.18 14.53
C ILE A 197 -7.28 16.35 14.98
N GLU A 198 -6.65 16.26 16.14
CA GLU A 198 -5.77 17.29 16.70
C GLU A 198 -4.55 17.55 15.78
N LYS A 199 -3.95 16.53 15.22
CA LYS A 199 -2.85 16.65 14.24
C LYS A 199 -3.32 17.36 12.97
N GLN A 200 -4.50 17.03 12.45
CA GLN A 200 -5.07 17.67 11.26
C GLN A 200 -5.37 19.15 11.50
N LEU A 201 -5.92 19.49 12.68
CA LEU A 201 -6.19 20.88 13.07
C LEU A 201 -4.88 21.69 13.17
N THR A 202 -3.86 21.11 13.79
CA THR A 202 -2.53 21.72 13.90
C THR A 202 -1.94 22.00 12.51
N TYR A 203 -2.02 21.02 11.61
CA TYR A 203 -1.57 21.19 10.21
C TYR A 203 -2.32 22.31 9.49
N ALA A 204 -3.59 22.50 9.80
CA ALA A 204 -4.41 23.58 9.25
C ALA A 204 -4.16 24.96 9.88
N GLY A 205 -3.27 25.06 10.85
CA GLY A 205 -2.93 26.31 11.54
C GLY A 205 -3.81 26.62 12.75
N HIS A 206 -4.57 25.63 13.26
CA HIS A 206 -5.42 25.76 14.44
C HIS A 206 -5.01 24.78 15.56
N PRO A 207 -3.94 25.08 16.31
CA PRO A 207 -3.45 24.20 17.38
C PRO A 207 -4.37 24.14 18.61
N ASN A 208 -5.33 25.07 18.73
CA ASN A 208 -6.28 25.08 19.85
C ASN A 208 -7.46 24.15 19.58
N ALA A 209 -7.94 23.50 20.63
CA ALA A 209 -9.09 22.61 20.55
C ALA A 209 -10.35 23.38 20.06
N ILE A 210 -10.76 23.09 18.83
CA ILE A 210 -11.98 23.65 18.23
C ILE A 210 -13.19 22.75 18.58
N PHE A 211 -12.97 21.44 18.73
CA PHE A 211 -14.02 20.48 19.00
C PHE A 211 -14.10 20.13 20.49
N SER A 212 -15.33 20.07 21.01
CA SER A 212 -15.57 19.53 22.33
C SER A 212 -15.31 18.02 22.39
N GLU A 213 -15.10 17.48 23.58
CA GLU A 213 -14.90 16.03 23.78
C GLU A 213 -16.09 15.21 23.26
N ASP A 214 -17.33 15.72 23.43
CA ASP A 214 -18.53 15.06 22.94
C ASP A 214 -18.63 15.08 21.41
N ALA A 215 -18.19 16.18 20.76
CA ALA A 215 -18.08 16.23 19.30
C ALA A 215 -17.06 15.23 18.78
N MET A 216 -15.90 15.09 19.42
CA MET A 216 -14.88 14.10 19.03
C MET A 216 -15.38 12.65 19.20
N LYS A 217 -16.13 12.35 20.27
CA LYS A 217 -16.77 11.04 20.45
C LYS A 217 -17.83 10.78 19.38
N ALA A 218 -18.62 11.79 19.02
CA ALA A 218 -19.63 11.66 17.95
C ALA A 218 -18.94 11.36 16.59
N VAL A 219 -17.84 12.06 16.26
CA VAL A 219 -17.05 11.80 15.06
C VAL A 219 -16.50 10.39 15.06
N HIS A 220 -15.90 9.93 16.15
CA HIS A 220 -15.39 8.56 16.27
C HIS A 220 -16.48 7.52 16.06
N SER A 221 -17.64 7.68 16.73
CA SER A 221 -18.77 6.77 16.60
C SER A 221 -19.31 6.74 15.16
N PHE A 222 -19.46 7.89 14.52
CA PHE A 222 -19.94 8.00 13.14
C PHE A 222 -18.96 7.38 12.12
N SER A 223 -17.66 7.63 12.29
CA SER A 223 -16.62 7.12 11.40
C SER A 223 -16.24 5.66 11.68
N SER A 224 -16.70 5.10 12.82
CA SER A 224 -16.23 3.80 13.33
C SER A 224 -14.71 3.72 13.41
N GLY A 225 -14.04 4.82 13.71
CA GLY A 225 -12.60 4.92 13.78
C GLY A 225 -11.87 4.92 12.42
N ILE A 226 -12.59 4.98 11.29
CA ILE A 226 -11.96 5.00 9.97
C ILE A 226 -11.51 6.42 9.63
N PRO A 227 -10.21 6.67 9.31
CA PRO A 227 -9.69 8.03 9.07
C PRO A 227 -10.35 8.78 7.91
N ARG A 228 -10.73 8.11 6.83
CA ARG A 228 -11.34 8.76 5.66
C ARG A 228 -12.70 9.39 5.97
N PRO A 229 -13.69 8.73 6.60
CA PRO A 229 -14.92 9.37 7.07
C PRO A 229 -14.67 10.52 8.06
N VAL A 230 -13.70 10.38 8.98
CA VAL A 230 -13.32 11.48 9.89
C VAL A 230 -12.98 12.74 9.09
N SER A 231 -12.25 12.59 7.97
CA SER A 231 -11.88 13.71 7.11
C SER A 231 -13.05 14.33 6.33
N TYR A 232 -14.19 13.67 6.23
CA TYR A 232 -15.37 14.14 5.50
C TYR A 232 -16.52 14.59 6.42
N THR A 233 -16.43 14.37 7.72
CA THR A 233 -17.41 14.91 8.67
C THR A 233 -17.32 16.42 8.66
N HIS A 234 -18.23 17.04 7.93
CA HIS A 234 -18.49 18.47 8.01
C HIS A 234 -19.25 18.70 9.33
N LEU A 235 -18.53 19.04 10.36
CA LEU A 235 -19.10 19.51 11.64
C LEU A 235 -19.36 21.01 11.59
#